data_5ee4a1ee04ca1c6f82745ee0ba935c6a
#
_entry.id   5ee4a1ee04ca1c6f82745ee0ba935c6a
#
_cell.length_a   1.000
_cell.length_b   1.000
_cell.length_c   1.000
_cell.angle_alpha   90.00
_cell.angle_beta   90.00
_cell.angle_gamma   90.00
#
_symmetry.space_group_name_H-M   'P 1'
#
loop_
_entity.id
_entity.type
_entity.pdbx_description
1 polymer ?
#
loop_
_entity_poly.entity_id
_entity_poly.type
_entity_poly.pdbx_seq_one_letter_code
_entity_poly.pdbx_strand_id
1 'polypeptide(L)'
;MKKIIFIRHCKAEMGGIDKERKLDEDGIAQSKSLGEKLSHLLSDNVKVYSSPFVRAIQSIKTLKELNNKINIESQSFLEEIDHGKSEELSKHEIIKKMWEDENFCIEGHDSQKKHFEGIKNDLDIIMKEFSTGSHDLVLVTHGNLLGMILK
;
A
#
# COMPACT_ATOMS: atom_id res chain seq x y z
N MET A 1 16.54 17.42 -3.07
CA MET A 1 15.15 17.60 -2.57
C MET A 1 14.63 16.24 -2.17
N LYS A 2 14.12 16.07 -0.95
CA LYS A 2 13.52 14.82 -0.45
C LYS A 2 12.24 14.50 -1.20
N LYS A 3 11.96 13.20 -1.38
CA LYS A 3 10.76 12.71 -2.09
C LYS A 3 9.96 11.78 -1.21
N ILE A 4 8.64 11.88 -1.30
CA ILE A 4 7.71 10.86 -0.82
C ILE A 4 7.11 10.20 -2.04
N ILE A 5 7.17 8.88 -2.11
CA ILE A 5 6.60 8.09 -3.20
C ILE A 5 5.61 7.09 -2.63
N PHE A 6 4.35 7.26 -2.99
CA PHE A 6 3.30 6.29 -2.71
C PHE A 6 3.16 5.32 -3.88
N ILE A 7 3.10 4.04 -3.58
CA ILE A 7 3.01 2.97 -4.57
C ILE A 7 1.80 2.10 -4.24
N ARG A 8 0.89 1.99 -5.21
CA ARG A 8 -0.05 0.88 -5.22
C ARG A 8 0.69 -0.37 -5.68
N HIS A 9 0.48 -1.51 -4.99
CA HIS A 9 1.06 -2.78 -5.42
C HIS A 9 0.79 -3.07 -6.91
N CYS A 10 1.71 -3.78 -7.56
CA CYS A 10 1.59 -4.24 -8.94
C CYS A 10 0.46 -5.27 -9.09
N LYS A 11 0.09 -5.59 -10.32
CA LYS A 11 -1.01 -6.50 -10.64
C LYS A 11 -0.79 -7.87 -9.97
N ALA A 12 -1.83 -8.39 -9.32
CA ALA A 12 -1.79 -9.61 -8.54
C ALA A 12 -2.78 -10.65 -9.08
N GLU A 13 -2.48 -11.90 -8.80
CA GLU A 13 -3.36 -13.03 -9.08
C GLU A 13 -4.77 -12.80 -8.48
N MET A 14 -5.77 -13.40 -9.11
CA MET A 14 -7.15 -13.33 -8.64
C MET A 14 -7.48 -14.55 -7.76
N GLY A 15 -8.36 -14.37 -6.79
CA GLY A 15 -8.84 -15.44 -5.90
C GLY A 15 -7.88 -15.78 -4.77
N GLY A 16 -8.20 -16.85 -4.02
CA GLY A 16 -7.41 -17.28 -2.87
C GLY A 16 -7.52 -16.39 -1.64
N ILE A 17 -6.59 -16.58 -0.70
CA ILE A 17 -6.49 -15.77 0.52
C ILE A 17 -5.86 -14.42 0.16
N ASP A 18 -6.57 -13.33 0.43
CA ASP A 18 -6.19 -12.00 -0.05
C ASP A 18 -4.77 -11.57 0.33
N LYS A 19 -4.35 -11.85 1.56
CA LYS A 19 -3.02 -11.49 2.07
C LYS A 19 -1.88 -12.26 1.39
N GLU A 20 -2.16 -13.47 0.89
CA GLU A 20 -1.19 -14.40 0.29
C GLU A 20 -1.11 -14.27 -1.24
N ARG A 21 -2.01 -13.54 -1.88
CA ARG A 21 -1.99 -13.36 -3.33
C ARG A 21 -0.67 -12.78 -3.81
N LYS A 22 -0.06 -13.46 -4.77
CA LYS A 22 1.20 -13.07 -5.41
C LYS A 22 0.95 -12.14 -6.59
N LEU A 23 2.00 -11.55 -7.11
CA LEU A 23 1.94 -10.88 -8.41
C LEU A 23 1.70 -11.92 -9.51
N ASP A 24 0.88 -11.56 -10.50
CA ASP A 24 0.80 -12.29 -11.76
C ASP A 24 1.99 -11.94 -12.69
N GLU A 25 2.04 -12.52 -13.88
CA GLU A 25 3.13 -12.29 -14.84
C GLU A 25 3.28 -10.82 -15.21
N ASP A 26 2.16 -10.12 -15.44
CA ASP A 26 2.17 -8.68 -15.71
C ASP A 26 2.70 -7.90 -14.51
N GLY A 27 2.27 -8.27 -13.30
CA GLY A 27 2.73 -7.67 -12.06
C GLY A 27 4.21 -7.85 -11.79
N ILE A 28 4.77 -9.01 -12.14
CA ILE A 28 6.22 -9.25 -12.07
C ILE A 28 6.97 -8.32 -13.03
N ALA A 29 6.49 -8.18 -14.26
CA ALA A 29 7.07 -7.25 -15.22
C ALA A 29 6.96 -5.77 -14.76
N GLN A 30 5.80 -5.40 -14.17
CA GLN A 30 5.60 -4.08 -13.56
C GLN A 30 6.58 -3.83 -12.41
N SER A 31 6.77 -4.81 -11.51
CA SER A 31 7.70 -4.71 -10.37
C SER A 31 9.14 -4.48 -10.84
N LYS A 32 9.57 -5.17 -11.91
CA LYS A 32 10.89 -4.97 -12.49
C LYS A 32 11.08 -3.55 -13.01
N SER A 33 10.17 -3.09 -13.84
CA SER A 33 10.20 -1.73 -14.40
C SER A 33 10.11 -0.66 -13.30
N LEU A 34 9.29 -0.88 -12.28
CA LEU A 34 9.18 0.01 -11.12
C LEU A 34 10.50 0.08 -10.34
N GLY A 35 11.12 -1.05 -10.04
CA GLY A 35 12.39 -1.10 -9.33
C GLY A 35 13.50 -0.37 -10.06
N GLU A 36 13.61 -0.56 -11.37
CA GLU A 36 14.57 0.15 -12.23
C GLU A 36 14.35 1.67 -12.20
N LYS A 37 13.10 2.14 -12.34
CA LYS A 37 12.77 3.56 -12.28
C LYS A 37 13.08 4.17 -10.90
N LEU A 38 12.73 3.48 -9.83
CA LEU A 38 12.98 3.94 -8.47
C LEU A 38 14.47 4.00 -8.15
N SER A 39 15.28 3.07 -8.64
CA SER A 39 16.74 3.08 -8.43
C SER A 39 17.42 4.33 -9.01
N HIS A 40 16.86 4.91 -10.06
CA HIS A 40 17.36 6.18 -10.65
C HIS A 40 16.74 7.43 -9.99
N LEU A 41 15.58 7.29 -9.37
CA LEU A 41 14.83 8.43 -8.81
C LEU A 41 15.20 8.72 -7.35
N LEU A 42 15.48 7.67 -6.58
CA LEU A 42 15.71 7.75 -5.13
C LEU A 42 17.17 8.06 -4.83
N SER A 43 17.37 8.74 -3.69
CA SER A 43 18.72 8.92 -3.11
C SER A 43 19.21 7.62 -2.45
N ASP A 44 20.50 7.55 -2.13
CA ASP A 44 21.09 6.42 -1.39
C ASP A 44 20.50 6.28 0.02
N ASN A 45 19.96 7.36 0.57
CA ASN A 45 19.30 7.38 1.86
C ASN A 45 17.77 7.35 1.67
N VAL A 46 17.20 6.15 1.68
CA VAL A 46 15.76 5.92 1.49
C VAL A 46 15.23 4.96 2.55
N LYS A 47 14.05 5.26 3.08
CA LYS A 47 13.24 4.35 3.90
C LYS A 47 12.10 3.80 3.08
N VAL A 48 11.87 2.50 3.19
CA VAL A 48 10.83 1.79 2.45
C VAL A 48 9.92 1.06 3.45
N TYR A 49 8.68 1.47 3.51
CA TYR A 49 7.63 0.81 4.26
C TYR A 49 6.65 0.15 3.31
N SER A 50 6.24 -1.08 3.61
CA SER A 50 5.32 -1.85 2.79
C SER A 50 4.20 -2.46 3.63
N SER A 51 3.01 -2.55 3.04
CA SER A 51 2.02 -3.51 3.51
C SER A 51 2.66 -4.89 3.63
N PRO A 52 2.31 -5.70 4.65
CA PRO A 52 2.80 -7.07 4.79
C PRO A 52 2.24 -8.04 3.75
N PHE A 53 1.26 -7.63 2.94
CA PHE A 53 0.69 -8.49 1.90
C PHE A 53 1.74 -8.87 0.85
N VAL A 54 1.76 -10.14 0.45
CA VAL A 54 2.78 -10.70 -0.45
C VAL A 54 2.95 -9.87 -1.72
N ARG A 55 1.85 -9.46 -2.37
CA ARG A 55 1.87 -8.64 -3.59
C ARG A 55 2.53 -7.27 -3.39
N ALA A 56 2.40 -6.66 -2.21
CA ALA A 56 3.03 -5.37 -1.92
C ALA A 56 4.54 -5.52 -1.77
N ILE A 57 4.99 -6.50 -1.00
CA ILE A 57 6.41 -6.81 -0.81
C ILE A 57 7.06 -7.20 -2.15
N GLN A 58 6.41 -8.03 -2.95
CA GLN A 58 6.91 -8.42 -4.27
C GLN A 58 7.01 -7.23 -5.23
N SER A 59 6.12 -6.25 -5.13
CA SER A 59 6.14 -5.05 -5.99
C SER A 59 7.41 -4.22 -5.85
N ILE A 60 8.08 -4.26 -4.70
CA ILE A 60 9.29 -3.49 -4.42
C ILE A 60 10.57 -4.35 -4.36
N LYS A 61 10.44 -5.65 -4.62
CA LYS A 61 11.56 -6.60 -4.52
C LYS A 61 12.73 -6.23 -5.42
N THR A 62 12.47 -5.85 -6.66
CA THR A 62 13.51 -5.47 -7.63
C THR A 62 14.32 -4.27 -7.16
N LEU A 63 13.71 -3.27 -6.52
CA LEU A 63 14.44 -2.15 -5.95
C LEU A 63 15.45 -2.63 -4.90
N LYS A 64 15.06 -3.56 -4.03
CA LYS A 64 15.95 -4.16 -3.02
C LYS A 64 17.07 -4.98 -3.66
N GLU A 65 16.79 -5.69 -4.75
CA GLU A 65 17.78 -6.46 -5.50
C GLU A 65 18.83 -5.56 -6.17
N LEU A 66 18.41 -4.39 -6.67
CA LEU A 66 19.30 -3.39 -7.26
C LEU A 66 20.10 -2.60 -6.21
N ASN A 67 19.56 -2.45 -5.01
CA ASN A 67 20.23 -1.79 -3.90
C ASN A 67 20.04 -2.60 -2.60
N ASN A 68 21.02 -3.44 -2.28
CA ASN A 68 20.98 -4.34 -1.13
C ASN A 68 21.01 -3.62 0.24
N LYS A 69 21.34 -2.33 0.27
CA LYS A 69 21.28 -1.51 1.50
C LYS A 69 19.85 -1.15 1.89
N ILE A 70 18.91 -1.22 0.95
CA ILE A 70 17.50 -0.95 1.24
C ILE A 70 16.94 -2.04 2.14
N ASN A 71 16.38 -1.64 3.28
CA ASN A 71 15.55 -2.48 4.12
C ASN A 71 14.07 -2.17 3.84
N ILE A 72 13.27 -3.22 3.64
CA ILE A 72 11.81 -3.11 3.49
C ILE A 72 11.20 -3.47 4.85
N GLU A 73 10.57 -2.49 5.49
CA GLU A 73 9.90 -2.68 6.77
C GLU A 73 8.39 -2.86 6.54
N SER A 74 7.85 -3.98 7.03
CA SER A 74 6.41 -4.25 6.95
C SER A 74 5.66 -3.46 8.02
N GLN A 75 4.58 -2.79 7.60
CA GLN A 75 3.74 -1.97 8.45
C GLN A 75 2.26 -2.33 8.25
N SER A 76 1.59 -2.75 9.32
CA SER A 76 0.19 -3.18 9.27
C SER A 76 -0.77 -2.06 8.88
N PHE A 77 -0.48 -0.82 9.23
CA PHE A 77 -1.30 0.32 8.84
C PHE A 77 -1.31 0.60 7.33
N LEU A 78 -0.45 -0.06 6.54
CA LEU A 78 -0.44 -0.03 5.07
C LEU A 78 -1.24 -1.17 4.43
N GLU A 79 -1.89 -2.03 5.22
CA GLU A 79 -2.76 -3.09 4.71
C GLU A 79 -4.00 -2.49 4.02
N GLU A 80 -4.55 -3.21 3.05
CA GLU A 80 -5.82 -2.82 2.42
C GLU A 80 -6.96 -2.93 3.44
N ILE A 81 -7.90 -2.01 3.36
CA ILE A 81 -9.13 -2.09 4.16
C ILE A 81 -9.88 -3.39 3.86
N ASP A 82 -10.31 -4.07 4.90
CA ASP A 82 -11.20 -5.22 4.76
C ASP A 82 -12.64 -4.74 4.53
N HIS A 83 -13.10 -4.87 3.28
CA HIS A 83 -14.42 -4.41 2.86
C HIS A 83 -15.57 -5.33 3.33
N GLY A 84 -15.23 -6.49 3.88
CA GLY A 84 -16.23 -7.51 4.20
C GLY A 84 -16.81 -8.21 2.97
N LYS A 85 -17.82 -9.02 3.22
CA LYS A 85 -18.61 -9.74 2.22
C LYS A 85 -20.09 -9.57 2.53
N SER A 86 -20.91 -9.57 1.50
CA SER A 86 -22.36 -9.52 1.60
C SER A 86 -22.97 -10.55 0.64
N GLU A 87 -24.08 -11.15 1.00
CA GLU A 87 -24.85 -12.00 0.09
C GLU A 87 -25.63 -11.17 -0.94
N GLU A 88 -25.96 -9.92 -0.60
CA GLU A 88 -26.76 -9.01 -1.41
C GLU A 88 -25.94 -8.12 -2.34
N LEU A 89 -24.68 -7.80 -1.97
CA LEU A 89 -23.82 -6.85 -2.68
C LEU A 89 -22.54 -7.52 -3.18
N SER A 90 -22.21 -7.28 -4.43
CA SER A 90 -20.90 -7.61 -4.97
C SER A 90 -19.80 -6.77 -4.31
N LYS A 91 -18.55 -7.25 -4.34
CA LYS A 91 -17.39 -6.49 -3.85
C LYS A 91 -17.29 -5.09 -4.48
N HIS A 92 -17.62 -4.98 -5.77
CA HIS A 92 -17.59 -3.69 -6.48
C HIS A 92 -18.64 -2.72 -5.91
N GLU A 93 -19.85 -3.19 -5.64
CA GLU A 93 -20.91 -2.36 -5.05
C GLU A 93 -20.59 -1.95 -3.62
N ILE A 94 -19.99 -2.84 -2.83
CA ILE A 94 -19.53 -2.50 -1.47
C ILE A 94 -18.50 -1.36 -1.54
N ILE A 95 -17.47 -1.50 -2.37
CA ILE A 95 -16.43 -0.48 -2.53
C ILE A 95 -17.05 0.84 -3.01
N LYS A 96 -17.93 0.80 -4.00
CA LYS A 96 -18.63 1.98 -4.51
C LYS A 96 -19.38 2.70 -3.38
N LYS A 97 -20.18 1.98 -2.58
CA LYS A 97 -20.91 2.54 -1.44
C LYS A 97 -19.96 3.17 -0.39
N MET A 98 -18.82 2.54 -0.10
CA MET A 98 -17.83 3.08 0.81
C MET A 98 -17.19 4.39 0.30
N TRP A 99 -17.10 4.58 -1.03
CA TRP A 99 -16.62 5.84 -1.61
C TRP A 99 -17.69 6.92 -1.67
N GLU A 100 -18.98 6.55 -1.74
CA GLU A 100 -20.13 7.47 -1.70
C GLU A 100 -20.45 7.91 -0.27
N ASP A 101 -20.24 7.04 0.72
CA ASP A 101 -20.46 7.31 2.15
C ASP A 101 -19.30 6.73 2.98
N GLU A 102 -18.46 7.58 3.53
CA GLU A 102 -17.30 7.19 4.34
C GLU A 102 -17.64 6.46 5.65
N ASN A 103 -18.92 6.52 6.08
CA ASN A 103 -19.42 5.81 7.25
C ASN A 103 -20.03 4.45 6.89
N PHE A 104 -20.26 4.17 5.59
CA PHE A 104 -20.81 2.88 5.16
C PHE A 104 -19.81 1.76 5.45
N CYS A 105 -20.31 0.66 6.02
CA CYS A 105 -19.56 -0.59 6.21
C CYS A 105 -20.49 -1.80 6.16
N ILE A 106 -19.93 -2.95 5.91
CA ILE A 106 -20.58 -4.24 6.13
C ILE A 106 -20.47 -4.58 7.62
N GLU A 107 -21.51 -5.19 8.18
CA GLU A 107 -21.54 -5.57 9.60
C GLU A 107 -20.29 -6.35 10.01
N GLY A 108 -19.68 -5.95 11.11
CA GLY A 108 -18.44 -6.54 11.64
C GLY A 108 -17.15 -6.02 10.98
N HIS A 109 -17.25 -5.07 10.03
CA HIS A 109 -16.10 -4.45 9.36
C HIS A 109 -16.03 -2.95 9.59
N ASP A 110 -14.87 -2.36 9.35
CA ASP A 110 -14.67 -0.93 9.50
C ASP A 110 -15.14 -0.15 8.27
N SER A 111 -15.73 1.02 8.50
CA SER A 111 -15.94 2.01 7.44
C SER A 111 -14.60 2.68 7.06
N GLN A 112 -14.57 3.37 5.91
CA GLN A 112 -13.37 4.11 5.50
C GLN A 112 -12.92 5.10 6.58
N LYS A 113 -13.86 5.85 7.15
CA LYS A 113 -13.58 6.82 8.20
C LYS A 113 -12.94 6.18 9.43
N LYS A 114 -13.55 5.10 9.95
CA LYS A 114 -13.03 4.41 11.14
C LYS A 114 -11.67 3.78 10.87
N HIS A 115 -11.47 3.17 9.70
CA HIS A 115 -10.18 2.61 9.31
C HIS A 115 -9.10 3.70 9.25
N PHE A 116 -9.41 4.84 8.61
CA PHE A 116 -8.47 5.95 8.50
C PHE A 116 -8.12 6.55 9.88
N GLU A 117 -9.11 6.73 10.75
CA GLU A 117 -8.88 7.17 12.13
C GLU A 117 -7.94 6.22 12.88
N GLY A 118 -8.07 4.91 12.64
CA GLY A 118 -7.21 3.88 13.24
C GLY A 118 -5.73 3.96 12.82
N ILE A 119 -5.46 4.33 11.58
CA ILE A 119 -4.08 4.39 11.03
C ILE A 119 -3.44 5.78 11.08
N LYS A 120 -4.23 6.82 11.38
CA LYS A 120 -3.79 8.23 11.31
C LYS A 120 -2.55 8.50 12.15
N ASN A 121 -2.51 7.97 13.37
CA ASN A 121 -1.37 8.18 14.26
C ASN A 121 -0.07 7.59 13.68
N ASP A 122 -0.12 6.41 13.08
CA ASP A 122 1.05 5.77 12.46
C ASP A 122 1.53 6.57 11.23
N LEU A 123 0.60 7.07 10.42
CA LEU A 123 0.91 7.95 9.30
C LEU A 123 1.57 9.25 9.79
N ASP A 124 1.03 9.89 10.83
CA ASP A 124 1.57 11.12 11.39
C ASP A 124 3.00 10.92 11.92
N ILE A 125 3.29 9.79 12.57
CA ILE A 125 4.63 9.44 13.05
C ILE A 125 5.60 9.36 11.88
N ILE A 126 5.28 8.62 10.83
CA ILE A 126 6.15 8.46 9.65
C ILE A 126 6.32 9.79 8.90
N MET A 127 5.27 10.56 8.75
CA MET A 127 5.35 11.89 8.11
C MET A 127 6.21 12.86 8.92
N LYS A 128 6.13 12.82 10.25
CA LYS A 128 7.00 13.60 11.13
C LYS A 128 8.46 13.17 10.99
N GLU A 129 8.73 11.87 10.98
CA GLU A 129 10.06 11.32 10.78
C GLU A 129 10.64 11.75 9.42
N PHE A 130 9.84 11.67 8.36
CA PHE A 130 10.23 12.17 7.05
C PHE A 130 10.52 13.67 7.09
N SER A 131 9.70 14.49 7.75
CA SER A 131 9.87 15.95 7.77
C SER A 131 11.18 16.37 8.44
N THR A 132 11.58 15.68 9.51
CA THR A 132 12.79 15.96 10.29
C THR A 132 14.03 15.24 9.79
N GLY A 133 13.88 14.15 9.04
CA GLY A 133 14.95 13.36 8.48
C GLY A 133 15.55 13.90 7.18
N SER A 134 16.57 13.23 6.66
CA SER A 134 17.23 13.55 5.38
C SER A 134 17.10 12.45 4.33
N HIS A 135 16.10 11.57 4.47
CA HIS A 135 15.89 10.41 3.60
C HIS A 135 14.69 10.63 2.65
N ASP A 136 14.71 9.91 1.53
CA ASP A 136 13.53 9.70 0.72
C ASP A 136 12.61 8.67 1.40
N LEU A 137 11.32 8.71 1.13
CA LEU A 137 10.32 7.82 1.71
C LEU A 137 9.51 7.13 0.63
N VAL A 138 9.44 5.81 0.70
CA VAL A 138 8.59 4.98 -0.17
C VAL A 138 7.56 4.24 0.68
N LEU A 139 6.30 4.37 0.33
CA LEU A 139 5.17 3.70 0.98
C LEU A 139 4.44 2.81 -0.03
N VAL A 140 4.48 1.49 0.18
CA VAL A 140 3.83 0.51 -0.71
C VAL A 140 2.55 0.00 -0.06
N THR A 141 1.42 0.22 -0.72
CA THR A 141 0.10 -0.07 -0.18
C THR A 141 -0.88 -0.52 -1.27
N HIS A 142 -2.16 -0.35 -1.05
CA HIS A 142 -3.27 -0.84 -1.86
C HIS A 142 -4.13 0.29 -2.40
N GLY A 143 -4.98 -0.03 -3.38
CA GLY A 143 -5.71 0.99 -4.12
C GLY A 143 -6.67 1.81 -3.29
N ASN A 144 -7.48 1.17 -2.44
CA ASN A 144 -8.47 1.89 -1.64
C ASN A 144 -7.80 2.67 -0.51
N LEU A 145 -6.85 2.07 0.20
CA LEU A 145 -6.12 2.77 1.25
C LEU A 145 -5.35 3.97 0.69
N LEU A 146 -4.66 3.80 -0.43
CA LEU A 146 -3.95 4.90 -1.09
C LEU A 146 -4.91 6.05 -1.46
N GLY A 147 -6.07 5.73 -2.03
CA GLY A 147 -7.11 6.71 -2.32
C GLY A 147 -7.59 7.47 -1.09
N MET A 148 -7.73 6.79 0.06
CA MET A 148 -8.10 7.42 1.34
C MET A 148 -7.00 8.35 1.88
N ILE A 149 -5.74 7.95 1.78
CA ILE A 149 -4.59 8.76 2.25
C ILE A 149 -4.46 10.05 1.43
N LEU A 150 -4.78 10.00 0.13
CA LEU A 150 -4.63 11.13 -0.79
C LEU A 150 -5.88 12.03 -0.91
N LYS A 151 -7.00 11.68 -0.23
CA LYS A 151 -8.25 12.45 -0.24
C LYS A 151 -8.20 13.65 0.71
#